data_12acbf9cb84531b7081e31cb402ea666
#
_entry.id   12acbf9cb84531b7081e31cb402ea666
#
_cell.length_a   1.000
_cell.length_b   1.000
_cell.length_c   1.000
_cell.angle_alpha   90.00
_cell.angle_beta   90.00
_cell.angle_gamma   90.00
#
_symmetry.space_group_name_H-M   'P 1'
#
loop_
_entity.id
_entity.type
_entity.pdbx_description
1 polymer ?
#
loop_
_entity_poly.entity_id
_entity_poly.type
_entity_poly.pdbx_seq_one_letter_code
_entity_poly.pdbx_strand_id
1 'polypeptide(L)'
;MSSKASDQLKQNALKIMQIWEKRARDEVNASMHQNSLVLQNSLPLYLDQLSDELSTTIHRTPSRIASDEVESTRIGKLHGHERAGYADYSMSQLIFEYHILRQVIFQVLEEEAPLEVQERDIIIGSIEQAVNDAATQFSQTLQDIQELFMVTLTHDLKNPINVVKMGTQLILRRLERGDAHIDVAARMITAIDRLDVMIQNLLDASRLRAGQSMKFAFEECDLEILAHDAVEDLTFTYGKRFVVISDSELKIKCSPKEIRRVIDNLTTNAVKYGASDTPITLTLQQNETQITLTIHNEGNPIAPDAQSILFQQFRRTISAEDQTGWGLGLFLAKSIVEAHQGTIVVESTEGQGTSFIVKLPKI
;
A
#
# COMPACT_ATOMS: atom_id res chain seq x y z
N MET A 1 18.86 -1.21 42.88
CA MET A 1 19.75 -0.27 42.15
C MET A 1 19.57 -0.56 40.69
N SER A 2 19.36 0.46 39.87
CA SER A 2 19.30 0.30 38.41
C SER A 2 20.64 -0.26 37.93
N SER A 3 20.66 -1.13 36.92
CA SER A 3 21.92 -1.57 36.32
C SER A 3 22.52 -0.38 35.55
N LYS A 4 23.83 -0.32 35.46
CA LYS A 4 24.51 0.73 34.69
C LYS A 4 24.04 0.74 33.24
N ALA A 5 23.81 -0.41 32.66
CA ALA A 5 23.31 -0.57 31.28
C ALA A 5 21.88 -0.04 31.09
N SER A 6 21.00 -0.20 32.08
CA SER A 6 19.64 0.36 32.05
C SER A 6 19.67 1.90 31.96
N ASP A 7 20.45 2.54 32.86
CA ASP A 7 20.56 4.00 32.88
C ASP A 7 21.22 4.54 31.60
N GLN A 8 22.25 3.85 31.08
CA GLN A 8 22.89 4.18 29.80
C GLN A 8 21.92 4.03 28.62
N LEU A 9 21.10 2.99 28.59
CA LEU A 9 20.12 2.76 27.54
C LEU A 9 19.08 3.90 27.50
N LYS A 10 18.54 4.30 28.67
CA LYS A 10 17.59 5.44 28.78
C LYS A 10 18.23 6.75 28.31
N GLN A 11 19.45 7.05 28.73
CA GLN A 11 20.15 8.26 28.34
C GLN A 11 20.48 8.32 26.85
N ASN A 12 20.78 7.19 26.24
CA ASN A 12 21.21 7.10 24.84
C ASN A 12 20.08 6.65 23.88
N ALA A 13 18.83 6.51 24.32
CA ALA A 13 17.73 6.02 23.48
C ALA A 13 17.58 6.81 22.18
N LEU A 14 17.64 8.13 22.22
CA LEU A 14 17.57 8.99 21.02
C LEU A 14 18.76 8.76 20.08
N LYS A 15 19.97 8.57 20.63
CA LYS A 15 21.17 8.28 19.83
C LYS A 15 21.05 6.93 19.13
N ILE A 16 20.57 5.92 19.85
CA ILE A 16 20.33 4.57 19.30
C ILE A 16 19.31 4.66 18.15
N MET A 17 18.18 5.33 18.35
CA MET A 17 17.16 5.49 17.31
C MET A 17 17.70 6.19 16.06
N GLN A 18 18.47 7.25 16.21
CA GLN A 18 19.07 8.00 15.09
C GLN A 18 20.07 7.15 14.29
N ILE A 19 20.96 6.43 14.98
CA ILE A 19 21.95 5.55 14.34
C ILE A 19 21.23 4.39 13.65
N TRP A 20 20.25 3.78 14.32
CA TRP A 20 19.45 2.69 13.77
C TRP A 20 18.68 3.13 12.54
N GLU A 21 17.97 4.27 12.58
CA GLU A 21 17.20 4.77 11.43
C GLU A 21 18.12 5.02 10.23
N LYS A 22 19.27 5.64 10.44
CA LYS A 22 20.23 5.88 9.36
C LYS A 22 20.67 4.55 8.73
N ARG A 23 21.07 3.57 9.53
CA ARG A 23 21.48 2.25 9.04
C ARG A 23 20.34 1.49 8.39
N ALA A 24 19.12 1.52 8.96
CA ALA A 24 17.97 0.88 8.37
C ALA A 24 17.68 1.45 6.97
N ARG A 25 17.80 2.76 6.77
CA ARG A 25 17.64 3.41 5.45
C ARG A 25 18.74 3.02 4.47
N ASP A 26 19.97 2.89 4.94
CA ASP A 26 21.11 2.55 4.10
C ASP A 26 21.18 1.06 3.73
N GLU A 27 20.73 0.17 4.62
CA GLU A 27 20.93 -1.27 4.54
C GLU A 27 19.65 -2.07 4.23
N VAL A 28 18.44 -1.50 4.44
CA VAL A 28 17.14 -2.14 4.19
C VAL A 28 16.38 -1.39 3.11
N ASN A 29 16.25 -1.96 1.92
CA ASN A 29 15.62 -1.30 0.77
C ASN A 29 14.22 -0.76 1.06
N ALA A 30 13.39 -1.53 1.79
CA ALA A 30 12.03 -1.13 2.12
C ALA A 30 11.96 0.07 3.08
N SER A 31 13.01 0.33 3.86
CA SER A 31 13.10 1.46 4.81
C SER A 31 13.49 2.78 4.15
N MET A 32 14.10 2.75 2.96
CA MET A 32 14.71 3.91 2.30
C MET A 32 13.73 5.07 2.10
N HIS A 33 12.48 4.79 1.76
CA HIS A 33 11.46 5.79 1.44
C HIS A 33 10.39 5.97 2.54
N GLN A 34 10.55 5.31 3.69
CA GLN A 34 9.59 5.42 4.79
C GLN A 34 9.74 6.74 5.56
N ASN A 35 8.63 7.28 6.06
CA ASN A 35 8.67 8.42 6.97
C ASN A 35 9.34 8.03 8.29
N SER A 36 10.13 8.92 8.90
CA SER A 36 10.83 8.68 10.17
C SER A 36 9.87 8.28 11.31
N LEU A 37 8.68 8.90 11.39
CA LEU A 37 7.67 8.53 12.38
C LEU A 37 7.17 7.09 12.21
N VAL A 38 6.98 6.66 10.97
CA VAL A 38 6.55 5.30 10.64
C VAL A 38 7.67 4.30 10.89
N LEU A 39 8.91 4.67 10.57
CA LEU A 39 10.06 3.78 10.72
C LEU A 39 10.38 3.53 12.20
N GLN A 40 10.30 4.56 13.04
CA GLN A 40 10.64 4.50 14.47
C GLN A 40 9.46 4.10 15.38
N ASN A 41 8.25 3.93 14.88
CA ASN A 41 6.99 3.92 15.63
C ASN A 41 7.00 3.06 16.91
N SER A 42 7.42 1.81 16.84
CA SER A 42 7.48 0.88 17.98
C SER A 42 8.82 0.92 18.76
N LEU A 43 9.86 1.53 18.20
CA LEU A 43 11.21 1.50 18.73
C LEU A 43 11.37 2.20 20.10
N PRO A 44 10.76 3.40 20.34
CA PRO A 44 10.84 4.04 21.66
C PRO A 44 10.27 3.14 22.78
N LEU A 45 9.13 2.50 22.51
CA LEU A 45 8.48 1.58 23.46
C LEU A 45 9.35 0.36 23.74
N TYR A 46 9.97 -0.19 22.71
CA TYR A 46 10.89 -1.33 22.85
C TYR A 46 12.12 -0.98 23.69
N LEU A 47 12.76 0.17 23.44
CA LEU A 47 13.94 0.59 24.20
C LEU A 47 13.60 0.88 25.68
N ASP A 48 12.45 1.46 25.95
CA ASP A 48 11.98 1.70 27.33
C ASP A 48 11.76 0.39 28.06
N GLN A 49 11.09 -0.56 27.44
CA GLN A 49 10.89 -1.90 28.00
C GLN A 49 12.22 -2.66 28.22
N LEU A 50 13.13 -2.67 27.26
CA LEU A 50 14.45 -3.30 27.40
C LEU A 50 15.23 -2.68 28.55
N SER A 51 15.11 -1.35 28.74
CA SER A 51 15.71 -0.69 29.89
C SER A 51 15.12 -1.15 31.21
N ASP A 52 13.82 -1.34 31.27
CA ASP A 52 13.16 -1.88 32.46
C ASP A 52 13.57 -3.33 32.74
N GLU A 53 13.74 -4.16 31.69
CA GLU A 53 14.30 -5.49 31.80
C GLU A 53 15.72 -5.51 32.37
N LEU A 54 16.57 -4.60 31.96
CA LEU A 54 17.93 -4.44 32.48
C LEU A 54 17.96 -3.91 33.92
N SER A 55 16.98 -3.07 34.33
CA SER A 55 16.96 -2.43 35.65
C SER A 55 16.61 -3.39 36.80
N THR A 56 15.92 -4.49 36.52
CA THR A 56 15.27 -5.35 37.52
C THR A 56 16.12 -6.52 38.02
N THR A 57 17.43 -6.38 38.06
CA THR A 57 18.38 -7.46 38.35
C THR A 57 18.26 -8.13 39.74
N ILE A 58 17.37 -7.68 40.66
CA ILE A 58 17.44 -8.23 42.05
C ILE A 58 16.14 -8.85 42.58
N HIS A 59 14.95 -8.49 42.21
CA HIS A 59 13.69 -9.11 42.68
C HIS A 59 12.54 -8.98 41.70
N ARG A 60 12.56 -9.75 40.61
CA ARG A 60 11.35 -9.90 39.78
C ARG A 60 10.34 -10.81 40.50
N THR A 61 9.19 -10.30 40.84
CA THR A 61 8.06 -11.16 41.21
C THR A 61 7.54 -11.87 39.95
N PRO A 62 7.04 -13.12 40.07
CA PRO A 62 6.49 -13.85 38.93
C PRO A 62 5.40 -13.07 38.17
N SER A 63 4.61 -12.25 38.86
CA SER A 63 3.59 -11.40 38.25
C SER A 63 4.17 -10.27 37.42
N ARG A 64 5.33 -9.71 37.76
CA ARG A 64 5.99 -8.67 37.00
C ARG A 64 6.69 -9.25 35.75
N ILE A 65 7.31 -10.40 35.88
CA ILE A 65 7.87 -11.13 34.71
C ILE A 65 6.77 -11.41 33.68
N ALA A 66 5.62 -11.93 34.11
CA ALA A 66 4.49 -12.18 33.22
C ALA A 66 3.92 -10.90 32.57
N SER A 67 3.91 -9.78 33.31
CA SER A 67 3.48 -8.47 32.74
C SER A 67 4.46 -7.95 31.69
N ASP A 68 5.76 -8.06 31.95
CA ASP A 68 6.82 -7.61 31.06
C ASP A 68 6.84 -8.46 29.76
N GLU A 69 6.63 -9.79 29.87
CA GLU A 69 6.49 -10.69 28.72
C GLU A 69 5.27 -10.34 27.84
N VAL A 70 4.13 -10.01 28.46
CA VAL A 70 2.92 -9.60 27.73
C VAL A 70 3.18 -8.30 26.96
N GLU A 71 3.83 -7.32 27.57
CA GLU A 71 4.12 -6.04 26.93
C GLU A 71 5.16 -6.18 25.82
N SER A 72 6.22 -7.00 26.03
CA SER A 72 7.22 -7.34 25.02
C SER A 72 6.57 -7.95 23.77
N THR A 73 5.74 -8.97 24.00
CA THR A 73 4.98 -9.63 22.93
C THR A 73 4.09 -8.64 22.19
N ARG A 74 3.43 -7.72 22.90
CA ARG A 74 2.59 -6.68 22.30
C ARG A 74 3.37 -5.77 21.36
N ILE A 75 4.54 -5.30 21.79
CA ILE A 75 5.40 -4.41 21.00
C ILE A 75 5.97 -5.14 19.78
N GLY A 76 6.47 -6.36 19.94
CA GLY A 76 6.95 -7.18 18.81
C GLY A 76 5.86 -7.43 17.78
N LYS A 77 4.64 -7.80 18.22
CA LYS A 77 3.49 -7.99 17.34
C LYS A 77 3.08 -6.72 16.62
N LEU A 78 3.10 -5.56 17.30
CA LEU A 78 2.79 -4.28 16.67
C LEU A 78 3.75 -4.00 15.51
N HIS A 79 5.05 -4.17 15.73
CA HIS A 79 6.06 -3.97 14.69
C HIS A 79 5.89 -4.94 13.51
N GLY A 80 5.66 -6.23 13.78
CA GLY A 80 5.39 -7.23 12.74
C GLY A 80 4.15 -6.92 11.90
N HIS A 81 3.06 -6.49 12.55
CA HIS A 81 1.83 -6.08 11.88
C HIS A 81 2.05 -4.85 10.97
N GLU A 82 2.74 -3.85 11.46
CA GLU A 82 3.05 -2.62 10.71
C GLU A 82 3.88 -2.94 9.46
N ARG A 83 4.96 -3.72 9.61
CA ARG A 83 5.84 -4.06 8.49
C ARG A 83 5.18 -4.95 7.45
N ALA A 84 4.31 -5.89 7.86
CA ALA A 84 3.49 -6.69 6.94
C ALA A 84 2.51 -5.82 6.12
N GLY A 85 2.19 -4.64 6.63
CA GLY A 85 1.37 -3.66 5.93
C GLY A 85 2.03 -3.05 4.70
N TYR A 86 3.36 -3.10 4.57
CA TYR A 86 4.10 -2.52 3.45
C TYR A 86 4.46 -3.59 2.42
N ALA A 87 4.08 -3.37 1.16
CA ALA A 87 4.27 -4.34 0.07
C ALA A 87 5.74 -4.71 -0.18
N ASP A 88 6.64 -3.75 0.09
CA ASP A 88 8.08 -3.89 -0.17
C ASP A 88 8.84 -4.55 0.98
N TYR A 89 8.17 -4.80 2.14
CA TYR A 89 8.79 -5.49 3.25
C TYR A 89 8.69 -7.00 3.11
N SER A 90 9.84 -7.66 3.22
CA SER A 90 9.92 -9.12 3.37
C SER A 90 10.22 -9.51 4.82
N MET A 91 9.93 -10.74 5.18
CA MET A 91 10.30 -11.30 6.48
C MET A 91 11.81 -11.16 6.76
N SER A 92 12.64 -11.34 5.74
CA SER A 92 14.10 -11.21 5.88
C SER A 92 14.52 -9.78 6.20
N GLN A 93 13.86 -8.78 5.63
CA GLN A 93 14.12 -7.36 5.92
C GLN A 93 13.67 -6.98 7.33
N LEU A 94 12.51 -7.49 7.78
CA LEU A 94 12.05 -7.32 9.16
C LEU A 94 13.07 -7.88 10.16
N ILE A 95 13.55 -9.11 9.95
CA ILE A 95 14.56 -9.72 10.82
C ILE A 95 15.88 -8.93 10.78
N PHE A 96 16.24 -8.42 9.61
CA PHE A 96 17.46 -7.63 9.45
C PHE A 96 17.42 -6.30 10.18
N GLU A 97 16.27 -5.63 10.27
CA GLU A 97 16.08 -4.44 11.12
C GLU A 97 16.43 -4.71 12.59
N TYR A 98 16.00 -5.85 13.12
CA TYR A 98 16.37 -6.25 14.49
C TYR A 98 17.86 -6.59 14.64
N HIS A 99 18.49 -7.17 13.61
CA HIS A 99 19.95 -7.37 13.65
C HIS A 99 20.72 -6.05 13.68
N ILE A 100 20.28 -5.05 12.91
CA ILE A 100 20.84 -3.70 12.96
C ILE A 100 20.63 -3.11 14.36
N LEU A 101 19.41 -3.22 14.90
CA LEU A 101 19.09 -2.71 16.24
C LEU A 101 20.00 -3.29 17.32
N ARG A 102 20.18 -4.60 17.33
CA ARG A 102 21.09 -5.28 18.26
C ARG A 102 22.51 -4.74 18.17
N GLN A 103 23.03 -4.60 16.95
CA GLN A 103 24.39 -4.09 16.74
C GLN A 103 24.54 -2.65 17.25
N VAL A 104 23.54 -1.79 16.98
CA VAL A 104 23.54 -0.39 17.42
C VAL A 104 23.45 -0.29 18.94
N ILE A 105 22.61 -1.11 19.59
CA ILE A 105 22.49 -1.13 21.06
C ILE A 105 23.86 -1.51 21.67
N PHE A 106 24.50 -2.60 21.23
CA PHE A 106 25.81 -2.98 21.72
C PHE A 106 26.86 -1.92 21.45
N GLN A 107 26.91 -1.37 20.24
CA GLN A 107 27.85 -0.30 19.88
C GLN A 107 27.75 0.87 20.84
N VAL A 108 26.55 1.36 21.12
CA VAL A 108 26.34 2.56 21.95
C VAL A 108 26.58 2.28 23.44
N LEU A 109 26.13 1.14 23.94
CA LEU A 109 26.30 0.81 25.37
C LEU A 109 27.74 0.45 25.73
N GLU A 110 28.52 -0.10 24.80
CA GLU A 110 29.93 -0.47 25.02
C GLU A 110 30.93 0.65 24.69
N GLU A 111 30.48 1.85 24.29
CA GLU A 111 31.37 3.00 24.05
C GLU A 111 32.20 3.39 25.28
N GLU A 112 31.62 3.27 26.49
CA GLU A 112 32.29 3.68 27.73
C GLU A 112 32.92 2.48 28.49
N ALA A 113 32.26 1.33 28.49
CA ALA A 113 32.73 0.12 29.17
C ALA A 113 32.04 -1.12 28.61
N PRO A 114 32.71 -2.30 28.61
CA PRO A 114 32.08 -3.55 28.21
C PRO A 114 30.86 -3.89 29.09
N LEU A 115 29.81 -4.40 28.48
CA LEU A 115 28.63 -4.92 29.18
C LEU A 115 28.99 -6.22 29.96
N GLU A 116 28.36 -6.41 31.10
CA GLU A 116 28.42 -7.67 31.83
C GLU A 116 27.76 -8.80 31.03
N VAL A 117 28.19 -10.06 31.29
CA VAL A 117 27.64 -11.23 30.59
C VAL A 117 26.12 -11.32 30.75
N GLN A 118 25.62 -11.08 31.97
CA GLN A 118 24.17 -11.11 32.25
C GLN A 118 23.41 -10.00 31.52
N GLU A 119 23.96 -8.79 31.39
CA GLU A 119 23.36 -7.68 30.66
C GLU A 119 23.28 -8.00 29.15
N ARG A 120 24.33 -8.61 28.61
CA ARG A 120 24.36 -9.07 27.21
C ARG A 120 23.31 -10.15 26.96
N ASP A 121 23.20 -11.13 27.85
CA ASP A 121 22.22 -12.23 27.73
C ASP A 121 20.78 -11.68 27.76
N ILE A 122 20.50 -10.69 28.60
CA ILE A 122 19.18 -10.04 28.65
C ILE A 122 18.89 -9.32 27.31
N ILE A 123 19.82 -8.54 26.79
CA ILE A 123 19.63 -7.83 25.50
C ILE A 123 19.42 -8.82 24.35
N ILE A 124 20.22 -9.89 24.30
CA ILE A 124 20.08 -10.91 23.24
C ILE A 124 18.72 -11.59 23.35
N GLY A 125 18.35 -12.05 24.54
CA GLY A 125 17.08 -12.75 24.78
C GLY A 125 15.87 -11.87 24.43
N SER A 126 15.89 -10.60 24.82
CA SER A 126 14.82 -9.64 24.51
C SER A 126 14.67 -9.42 22.99
N ILE A 127 15.79 -9.28 22.27
CA ILE A 127 15.77 -9.13 20.80
C ILE A 127 15.31 -10.42 20.11
N GLU A 128 15.76 -11.59 20.56
CA GLU A 128 15.32 -12.87 19.99
C GLU A 128 13.80 -13.06 20.17
N GLN A 129 13.27 -12.72 21.35
CA GLN A 129 11.83 -12.74 21.60
C GLN A 129 11.10 -11.75 20.69
N ALA A 130 11.57 -10.51 20.58
CA ALA A 130 10.96 -9.49 19.72
C ALA A 130 10.96 -9.90 18.24
N VAL A 131 12.05 -10.52 17.75
CA VAL A 131 12.11 -11.08 16.38
C VAL A 131 11.07 -12.18 16.19
N ASN A 132 10.94 -13.11 17.14
CA ASN A 132 9.99 -14.21 17.04
C ASN A 132 8.53 -13.71 17.03
N ASP A 133 8.20 -12.78 17.91
CA ASP A 133 6.86 -12.20 18.00
C ASP A 133 6.52 -11.38 16.74
N ALA A 134 7.46 -10.56 16.26
CA ALA A 134 7.29 -9.77 15.06
C ALA A 134 7.16 -10.64 13.80
N ALA A 135 7.98 -11.68 13.66
CA ALA A 135 7.93 -12.61 12.53
C ALA A 135 6.61 -13.41 12.51
N THR A 136 6.16 -13.87 13.69
CA THR A 136 4.89 -14.58 13.82
C THR A 136 3.71 -13.68 13.40
N GLN A 137 3.66 -12.46 13.92
CA GLN A 137 2.59 -11.51 13.59
C GLN A 137 2.65 -11.05 12.13
N PHE A 138 3.85 -10.85 11.58
CA PHE A 138 4.05 -10.54 10.16
C PHE A 138 3.43 -11.62 9.27
N SER A 139 3.73 -12.90 9.56
CA SER A 139 3.15 -14.02 8.83
C SER A 139 1.63 -14.08 8.96
N GLN A 140 1.11 -13.89 10.18
CA GLN A 140 -0.33 -13.89 10.44
C GLN A 140 -1.03 -12.76 9.67
N THR A 141 -0.48 -11.54 9.72
CA THR A 141 -1.04 -10.39 9.01
C THR A 141 -1.07 -10.61 7.50
N LEU A 142 -0.02 -11.23 6.93
CA LEU A 142 -0.03 -11.58 5.50
C LEU A 142 -1.09 -12.62 5.16
N GLN A 143 -1.32 -13.61 6.03
CA GLN A 143 -2.38 -14.59 5.84
C GLN A 143 -3.76 -13.95 5.90
N ASP A 144 -4.02 -13.09 6.90
CA ASP A 144 -5.29 -12.38 7.05
C ASP A 144 -5.59 -11.52 5.82
N ILE A 145 -4.58 -10.79 5.30
CA ILE A 145 -4.69 -10.01 4.07
C ILE A 145 -5.02 -10.92 2.88
N GLN A 146 -4.38 -12.08 2.78
CA GLN A 146 -4.61 -13.03 1.70
C GLN A 146 -6.01 -13.66 1.77
N GLU A 147 -6.49 -14.02 2.96
CA GLU A 147 -7.83 -14.55 3.17
C GLU A 147 -8.91 -13.53 2.81
N LEU A 148 -8.78 -12.29 3.30
CA LEU A 148 -9.69 -11.20 2.96
C LEU A 148 -9.73 -10.96 1.45
N PHE A 149 -8.58 -10.99 0.79
CA PHE A 149 -8.49 -10.89 -0.66
C PHE A 149 -9.24 -12.01 -1.37
N MET A 150 -9.05 -13.27 -0.95
CA MET A 150 -9.73 -14.43 -1.58
C MET A 150 -11.24 -14.37 -1.41
N VAL A 151 -11.72 -13.94 -0.25
CA VAL A 151 -13.16 -13.76 0.00
C VAL A 151 -13.74 -12.68 -0.93
N THR A 152 -13.09 -11.52 -0.98
CA THR A 152 -13.52 -10.39 -1.82
C THR A 152 -13.48 -10.76 -3.30
N LEU A 153 -12.40 -11.42 -3.74
CA LEU A 153 -12.24 -11.90 -5.12
C LEU A 153 -13.36 -12.85 -5.52
N THR A 154 -13.67 -13.82 -4.64
CA THR A 154 -14.73 -14.79 -4.90
C THR A 154 -16.10 -14.13 -5.06
N HIS A 155 -16.40 -13.16 -4.18
CA HIS A 155 -17.64 -12.39 -4.25
C HIS A 155 -17.72 -11.58 -5.55
N ASP A 156 -16.68 -10.85 -5.89
CA ASP A 156 -16.68 -9.94 -7.03
C ASP A 156 -16.64 -10.66 -8.39
N LEU A 157 -16.03 -11.85 -8.46
CA LEU A 157 -16.12 -12.73 -9.64
C LEU A 157 -17.50 -13.38 -9.78
N LYS A 158 -18.13 -13.76 -8.66
CA LYS A 158 -19.46 -14.39 -8.68
C LYS A 158 -20.54 -13.45 -9.22
N ASN A 159 -20.42 -12.14 -8.97
CA ASN A 159 -21.43 -11.17 -9.41
C ASN A 159 -21.58 -11.10 -10.94
N PRO A 160 -20.54 -10.83 -11.75
CA PRO A 160 -20.66 -10.81 -13.21
C PRO A 160 -21.01 -12.19 -13.80
N ILE A 161 -20.51 -13.28 -13.20
CA ILE A 161 -20.91 -14.64 -13.60
C ILE A 161 -22.42 -14.82 -13.44
N ASN A 162 -23.01 -14.36 -12.33
CA ASN A 162 -24.45 -14.42 -12.11
C ASN A 162 -25.23 -13.58 -13.14
N VAL A 163 -24.72 -12.38 -13.52
CA VAL A 163 -25.33 -11.54 -14.56
C VAL A 163 -25.36 -12.29 -15.89
N VAL A 164 -24.26 -12.91 -16.29
CA VAL A 164 -24.19 -13.72 -17.52
C VAL A 164 -25.16 -14.90 -17.44
N LYS A 165 -25.18 -15.65 -16.33
CA LYS A 165 -26.07 -16.78 -16.13
C LYS A 165 -27.56 -16.41 -16.18
N MET A 166 -27.93 -15.33 -15.47
CA MET A 166 -29.32 -14.83 -15.49
C MET A 166 -29.71 -14.31 -16.88
N GLY A 167 -28.82 -13.57 -17.55
CA GLY A 167 -29.01 -13.10 -18.91
C GLY A 167 -29.24 -14.22 -19.89
N THR A 168 -28.45 -15.30 -19.83
CA THR A 168 -28.60 -16.49 -20.66
C THR A 168 -29.97 -17.19 -20.39
N GLN A 169 -30.36 -17.32 -19.13
CA GLN A 169 -31.65 -17.89 -18.76
C GLN A 169 -32.83 -17.04 -19.26
N LEU A 170 -32.72 -15.70 -19.21
CA LEU A 170 -33.73 -14.80 -19.74
C LEU A 170 -33.81 -14.89 -21.26
N ILE A 171 -32.72 -14.96 -21.98
CA ILE A 171 -32.68 -15.14 -23.43
C ILE A 171 -33.39 -16.47 -23.81
N LEU A 172 -33.02 -17.56 -23.14
CA LEU A 172 -33.62 -18.89 -23.41
C LEU A 172 -35.17 -18.88 -23.21
N ARG A 173 -35.63 -18.29 -22.10
CA ARG A 173 -37.08 -18.22 -21.81
C ARG A 173 -37.85 -17.32 -22.78
N ARG A 174 -37.22 -16.29 -23.34
CA ARG A 174 -37.84 -15.30 -24.22
C ARG A 174 -37.73 -15.65 -25.70
N LEU A 175 -36.68 -16.43 -26.09
CA LEU A 175 -36.65 -17.05 -27.43
C LEU A 175 -37.90 -17.88 -27.72
N GLU A 176 -38.49 -18.51 -26.70
CA GLU A 176 -39.76 -19.18 -26.80
C GLU A 176 -40.95 -18.24 -27.09
N ARG A 177 -40.81 -16.92 -26.86
CA ARG A 177 -41.86 -15.89 -27.03
C ARG A 177 -41.63 -14.92 -28.20
N GLY A 178 -40.46 -15.01 -28.90
CA GLY A 178 -40.20 -14.22 -30.10
C GLY A 178 -39.79 -12.74 -29.86
N ASP A 179 -39.42 -12.37 -28.62
CA ASP A 179 -39.06 -10.99 -28.26
C ASP A 179 -37.56 -10.66 -28.53
N ALA A 180 -37.25 -9.45 -28.87
CA ALA A 180 -35.87 -8.96 -29.05
C ALA A 180 -35.11 -8.84 -27.73
N HIS A 181 -33.79 -9.17 -27.70
CA HIS A 181 -32.99 -9.33 -26.46
C HIS A 181 -31.65 -8.58 -26.48
N ILE A 182 -31.57 -7.50 -27.24
CA ILE A 182 -30.33 -6.74 -27.44
C ILE A 182 -29.81 -6.15 -26.11
N ASP A 183 -30.69 -5.67 -25.24
CA ASP A 183 -30.34 -5.10 -23.94
C ASP A 183 -29.77 -6.14 -22.96
N VAL A 184 -30.30 -7.35 -22.98
CA VAL A 184 -29.81 -8.45 -22.12
C VAL A 184 -28.44 -8.93 -22.59
N ALA A 185 -28.26 -9.07 -23.91
CA ALA A 185 -26.98 -9.44 -24.51
C ALA A 185 -25.89 -8.37 -24.23
N ALA A 186 -26.23 -7.09 -24.35
CA ALA A 186 -25.32 -6.00 -24.03
C ALA A 186 -24.85 -6.03 -22.56
N ARG A 187 -25.74 -6.27 -21.61
CA ARG A 187 -25.38 -6.42 -20.18
C ARG A 187 -24.49 -7.64 -19.92
N MET A 188 -24.71 -8.74 -20.65
CA MET A 188 -23.84 -9.93 -20.55
C MET A 188 -22.45 -9.65 -21.08
N ILE A 189 -22.33 -8.95 -22.22
CA ILE A 189 -21.03 -8.56 -22.79
C ILE A 189 -20.29 -7.67 -21.79
N THR A 190 -20.92 -6.62 -21.26
CA THR A 190 -20.34 -5.74 -20.25
C THR A 190 -19.85 -6.52 -19.00
N ALA A 191 -20.61 -7.55 -18.58
CA ALA A 191 -20.22 -8.38 -17.44
C ALA A 191 -18.99 -9.26 -17.76
N ILE A 192 -18.89 -9.77 -18.98
CA ILE A 192 -17.73 -10.55 -19.46
C ILE A 192 -16.50 -9.68 -19.56
N ASP A 193 -16.61 -8.49 -20.15
CA ASP A 193 -15.50 -7.51 -20.27
C ASP A 193 -14.96 -7.14 -18.87
N ARG A 194 -15.87 -6.95 -17.90
CA ARG A 194 -15.49 -6.70 -16.51
C ARG A 194 -14.74 -7.88 -15.90
N LEU A 195 -15.13 -9.12 -16.19
CA LEU A 195 -14.39 -10.32 -15.76
C LEU A 195 -12.98 -10.37 -16.35
N ASP A 196 -12.84 -10.07 -17.63
CA ASP A 196 -11.53 -10.07 -18.31
C ASP A 196 -10.58 -9.06 -17.67
N VAL A 197 -11.04 -7.83 -17.41
CA VAL A 197 -10.26 -6.81 -16.70
C VAL A 197 -9.86 -7.29 -15.30
N MET A 198 -10.76 -7.94 -14.58
CA MET A 198 -10.48 -8.46 -13.24
C MET A 198 -9.42 -9.55 -13.27
N ILE A 199 -9.52 -10.51 -14.19
CA ILE A 199 -8.55 -11.60 -14.36
C ILE A 199 -7.18 -11.04 -14.75
N GLN A 200 -7.13 -10.07 -15.68
CA GLN A 200 -5.88 -9.43 -16.09
C GLN A 200 -5.21 -8.70 -14.92
N ASN A 201 -5.98 -7.96 -14.12
CA ASN A 201 -5.47 -7.28 -12.94
C ASN A 201 -4.86 -8.27 -11.93
N LEU A 202 -5.49 -9.42 -11.74
CA LEU A 202 -5.00 -10.48 -10.85
C LEU A 202 -3.69 -11.10 -11.36
N LEU A 203 -3.61 -11.41 -12.65
CA LEU A 203 -2.41 -11.98 -13.28
C LEU A 203 -1.24 -11.00 -13.17
N ASP A 204 -1.45 -9.72 -13.45
CA ASP A 204 -0.42 -8.70 -13.38
C ASP A 204 0.07 -8.48 -11.94
N ALA A 205 -0.84 -8.41 -10.97
CA ALA A 205 -0.48 -8.33 -9.56
C ALA A 205 0.32 -9.57 -9.08
N SER A 206 -0.05 -10.77 -9.55
CA SER A 206 0.67 -12.00 -9.25
C SER A 206 2.10 -12.00 -9.84
N ARG A 207 2.27 -11.54 -11.08
CA ARG A 207 3.59 -11.43 -11.72
C ARG A 207 4.50 -10.44 -10.99
N LEU A 208 3.97 -9.27 -10.64
CA LEU A 208 4.71 -8.26 -9.88
C LEU A 208 5.14 -8.80 -8.51
N ARG A 209 4.27 -9.55 -7.82
CA ARG A 209 4.61 -10.21 -6.55
C ARG A 209 5.73 -11.24 -6.69
N ALA A 210 5.80 -11.91 -7.83
CA ALA A 210 6.88 -12.84 -8.16
C ALA A 210 8.19 -12.13 -8.57
N GLY A 211 8.28 -10.80 -8.44
CA GLY A 211 9.45 -9.99 -8.83
C GLY A 211 9.65 -9.89 -10.35
N GLN A 212 8.62 -10.23 -11.14
CA GLN A 212 8.69 -10.13 -12.59
C GLN A 212 8.33 -8.70 -13.01
N SER A 213 9.18 -8.10 -13.84
CA SER A 213 8.90 -6.80 -14.44
C SER A 213 7.81 -6.90 -15.50
N MET A 214 6.93 -5.91 -15.56
CA MET A 214 6.00 -5.74 -16.67
C MET A 214 6.79 -5.38 -17.95
N LYS A 215 6.48 -6.07 -19.04
CA LYS A 215 7.06 -5.73 -20.36
C LYS A 215 6.03 -4.94 -21.16
N PHE A 216 6.36 -3.70 -21.47
CA PHE A 216 5.51 -2.81 -22.24
C PHE A 216 6.06 -2.55 -23.64
N ALA A 217 5.17 -2.37 -24.59
CA ALA A 217 5.50 -1.84 -25.90
C ALA A 217 5.41 -0.31 -25.83
N PHE A 218 6.55 0.36 -25.89
CA PHE A 218 6.62 1.83 -25.89
C PHE A 218 6.52 2.36 -27.30
N GLU A 219 5.63 3.31 -27.52
CA GLU A 219 5.46 4.04 -28.78
C GLU A 219 5.20 5.52 -28.51
N GLU A 220 5.33 6.36 -29.54
CA GLU A 220 4.96 7.76 -29.44
C GLU A 220 3.44 7.90 -29.36
N CYS A 221 2.96 8.56 -28.33
CA CYS A 221 1.53 8.81 -28.13
C CYS A 221 1.28 10.23 -27.65
N ASP A 222 0.06 10.70 -27.88
CA ASP A 222 -0.43 11.95 -27.34
C ASP A 222 -1.32 11.68 -26.11
N LEU A 223 -0.89 12.15 -24.93
CA LEU A 223 -1.63 11.95 -23.69
C LEU A 223 -2.95 12.71 -23.66
N GLU A 224 -3.06 13.81 -24.40
CA GLU A 224 -4.32 14.55 -24.52
C GLU A 224 -5.38 13.71 -25.23
N ILE A 225 -5.02 13.06 -26.34
CA ILE A 225 -5.91 12.16 -27.07
C ILE A 225 -6.32 11.00 -26.16
N LEU A 226 -5.36 10.36 -25.47
CA LEU A 226 -5.67 9.25 -24.55
C LEU A 226 -6.61 9.65 -23.41
N ALA A 227 -6.45 10.86 -22.87
CA ALA A 227 -7.32 11.36 -21.81
C ALA A 227 -8.73 11.66 -22.32
N HIS A 228 -8.85 12.24 -23.51
CA HIS A 228 -10.15 12.50 -24.13
C HIS A 228 -10.90 11.22 -24.48
N ASP A 229 -10.24 10.22 -25.08
CA ASP A 229 -10.83 8.92 -25.36
C ASP A 229 -11.30 8.22 -24.06
N ALA A 230 -10.50 8.33 -22.98
CA ALA A 230 -10.88 7.80 -21.68
C ALA A 230 -12.14 8.47 -21.12
N VAL A 231 -12.20 9.80 -21.20
CA VAL A 231 -13.32 10.58 -20.69
C VAL A 231 -14.59 10.36 -21.52
N GLU A 232 -14.48 10.15 -22.83
CA GLU A 232 -15.62 9.83 -23.68
C GLU A 232 -16.30 8.53 -23.25
N ASP A 233 -15.51 7.45 -23.07
CA ASP A 233 -16.00 6.15 -22.61
C ASP A 233 -16.61 6.22 -21.20
N LEU A 234 -15.94 6.94 -20.29
CA LEU A 234 -16.41 7.14 -18.92
C LEU A 234 -17.68 7.99 -18.87
N THR A 235 -17.80 8.99 -19.74
CA THR A 235 -19.00 9.82 -19.85
C THR A 235 -20.20 8.99 -20.33
N PHE A 236 -19.99 8.06 -21.23
CA PHE A 236 -21.03 7.14 -21.65
C PHE A 236 -21.53 6.26 -20.50
N THR A 237 -20.61 5.82 -19.64
CA THR A 237 -20.92 4.88 -18.53
C THR A 237 -21.45 5.58 -17.28
N TYR A 238 -20.88 6.73 -16.91
CA TYR A 238 -21.13 7.41 -15.62
C TYR A 238 -21.78 8.80 -15.74
N GLY A 239 -22.11 9.24 -16.97
CA GLY A 239 -22.73 10.53 -17.21
C GLY A 239 -21.72 11.69 -17.36
N LYS A 240 -22.26 12.89 -17.64
CA LYS A 240 -21.48 14.10 -17.95
C LYS A 240 -20.94 14.77 -16.69
N ARG A 241 -19.91 14.20 -16.07
CA ARG A 241 -19.26 14.80 -14.90
C ARG A 241 -17.72 14.90 -15.01
N PHE A 242 -17.19 14.64 -16.19
CA PHE A 242 -15.75 14.65 -16.43
C PHE A 242 -15.35 15.90 -17.21
N VAL A 243 -14.23 16.51 -16.80
CA VAL A 243 -13.65 17.70 -17.44
C VAL A 243 -12.18 17.42 -17.72
N VAL A 244 -11.76 17.61 -18.97
CA VAL A 244 -10.35 17.55 -19.36
C VAL A 244 -9.85 18.97 -19.54
N ILE A 245 -8.74 19.31 -18.90
CA ILE A 245 -8.01 20.57 -19.03
C ILE A 245 -6.59 20.21 -19.51
N SER A 246 -6.22 20.68 -20.69
CA SER A 246 -4.91 20.44 -21.28
C SER A 246 -4.31 21.73 -21.81
N ASP A 247 -2.99 21.87 -21.66
CA ASP A 247 -2.26 23.06 -22.12
C ASP A 247 -1.97 23.04 -23.64
N SER A 248 -1.84 21.86 -24.26
CA SER A 248 -1.63 21.64 -25.69
C SER A 248 -1.28 20.17 -26.00
N GLU A 249 -0.88 19.86 -27.25
CA GLU A 249 -0.37 18.57 -27.70
C GLU A 249 0.76 18.02 -26.78
N LEU A 250 0.54 16.84 -26.19
CA LEU A 250 1.38 16.28 -25.12
C LEU A 250 1.99 14.95 -25.57
N LYS A 251 2.98 15.04 -26.48
CA LYS A 251 3.68 13.87 -27.01
C LYS A 251 4.67 13.28 -26.03
N ILE A 252 4.57 11.98 -25.81
CA ILE A 252 5.44 11.19 -24.95
C ILE A 252 5.66 9.79 -25.54
N LYS A 253 6.81 9.18 -25.23
CA LYS A 253 7.04 7.78 -25.51
C LYS A 253 6.53 6.92 -24.35
N CYS A 254 5.42 6.23 -24.54
CA CYS A 254 4.76 5.44 -23.50
C CYS A 254 4.13 4.17 -24.06
N SER A 255 3.60 3.31 -23.20
CA SER A 255 2.66 2.26 -23.59
C SER A 255 1.24 2.81 -23.52
N PRO A 256 0.57 3.15 -24.63
CA PRO A 256 -0.75 3.82 -24.61
C PRO A 256 -1.80 3.01 -23.86
N LYS A 257 -1.80 1.69 -24.06
CA LYS A 257 -2.71 0.77 -23.37
C LYS A 257 -2.57 0.83 -21.86
N GLU A 258 -1.34 0.85 -21.38
CA GLU A 258 -1.09 0.84 -19.93
C GLU A 258 -1.31 2.22 -19.29
N ILE A 259 -0.95 3.30 -20.01
CA ILE A 259 -1.28 4.66 -19.54
C ILE A 259 -2.79 4.87 -19.52
N ARG A 260 -3.52 4.37 -20.53
CA ARG A 260 -4.98 4.36 -20.50
C ARG A 260 -5.51 3.66 -19.26
N ARG A 261 -4.95 2.50 -18.90
CA ARG A 261 -5.32 1.74 -17.69
C ARG A 261 -5.04 2.53 -16.40
N VAL A 262 -3.97 3.35 -16.35
CA VAL A 262 -3.72 4.27 -15.23
C VAL A 262 -4.86 5.29 -15.14
N ILE A 263 -5.21 5.94 -16.26
CA ILE A 263 -6.31 6.92 -16.31
C ILE A 263 -7.62 6.29 -15.83
N ASP A 264 -7.99 5.13 -16.38
CA ASP A 264 -9.22 4.43 -16.02
C ASP A 264 -9.27 4.05 -14.54
N ASN A 265 -8.16 3.53 -13.96
CA ASN A 265 -8.09 3.19 -12.54
C ASN A 265 -8.26 4.41 -11.63
N LEU A 266 -7.57 5.50 -11.93
CA LEU A 266 -7.64 6.72 -11.12
C LEU A 266 -9.00 7.41 -11.24
N THR A 267 -9.55 7.46 -12.45
CA THR A 267 -10.84 8.11 -12.71
C THR A 267 -12.01 7.31 -12.15
N THR A 268 -11.97 5.96 -12.25
CA THR A 268 -12.99 5.12 -11.61
C THR A 268 -12.93 5.18 -10.09
N ASN A 269 -11.75 5.38 -9.49
CA ASN A 269 -11.63 5.68 -8.06
C ASN A 269 -12.27 7.04 -7.72
N ALA A 270 -12.02 8.07 -8.53
CA ALA A 270 -12.66 9.37 -8.35
C ALA A 270 -14.20 9.31 -8.47
N VAL A 271 -14.74 8.44 -9.34
CA VAL A 271 -16.19 8.17 -9.41
C VAL A 271 -16.71 7.51 -8.15
N LYS A 272 -15.99 6.53 -7.62
CA LYS A 272 -16.42 5.74 -6.46
C LYS A 272 -16.38 6.51 -5.15
N TYR A 273 -15.35 7.31 -4.96
CA TYR A 273 -15.06 7.94 -3.66
C TYR A 273 -15.31 9.44 -3.65
N GLY A 274 -15.46 10.04 -4.82
CA GLY A 274 -15.80 11.45 -4.96
C GLY A 274 -17.26 11.76 -4.67
N ALA A 275 -17.56 13.01 -4.36
CA ALA A 275 -18.94 13.49 -4.19
C ALA A 275 -19.74 13.32 -5.48
N SER A 276 -21.01 12.87 -5.37
CA SER A 276 -21.82 12.43 -6.51
C SER A 276 -22.09 13.53 -7.54
N ASP A 277 -22.26 14.76 -7.07
CA ASP A 277 -22.74 15.89 -7.88
C ASP A 277 -21.63 16.88 -8.26
N THR A 278 -20.37 16.49 -8.09
CA THR A 278 -19.21 17.33 -8.40
C THR A 278 -18.47 16.84 -9.63
N PRO A 279 -17.78 17.72 -10.37
CA PRO A 279 -16.97 17.32 -11.51
C PRO A 279 -15.75 16.52 -11.08
N ILE A 280 -15.30 15.61 -11.95
CA ILE A 280 -14.01 14.96 -11.90
C ILE A 280 -13.14 15.61 -12.96
N THR A 281 -12.04 16.22 -12.54
CA THR A 281 -11.18 17.01 -13.43
C THR A 281 -9.88 16.26 -13.72
N LEU A 282 -9.59 16.06 -15.00
CA LEU A 282 -8.32 15.56 -15.51
C LEU A 282 -7.53 16.76 -16.03
N THR A 283 -6.42 17.10 -15.36
CA THR A 283 -5.56 18.21 -15.78
C THR A 283 -4.25 17.65 -16.32
N LEU A 284 -3.88 18.04 -17.53
CA LEU A 284 -2.65 17.67 -18.19
C LEU A 284 -1.79 18.92 -18.36
N GLN A 285 -0.59 18.89 -17.81
CA GLN A 285 0.38 19.99 -17.87
C GLN A 285 1.75 19.46 -18.25
N GLN A 286 2.57 20.28 -18.86
CA GLN A 286 3.94 19.90 -19.16
C GLN A 286 4.92 21.01 -18.78
N ASN A 287 6.13 20.57 -18.44
CA ASN A 287 7.30 21.43 -18.36
C ASN A 287 8.41 20.91 -19.28
N GLU A 288 9.64 21.41 -19.15
CA GLU A 288 10.76 21.01 -20.01
C GLU A 288 11.14 19.53 -19.89
N THR A 289 10.92 18.88 -18.73
CA THR A 289 11.45 17.56 -18.42
C THR A 289 10.37 16.49 -18.20
N GLN A 290 9.13 16.88 -17.91
CA GLN A 290 8.08 15.94 -17.53
C GLN A 290 6.68 16.43 -17.95
N ILE A 291 5.76 15.46 -18.06
CA ILE A 291 4.33 15.70 -18.18
C ILE A 291 3.68 15.28 -16.86
N THR A 292 2.76 16.11 -16.38
CA THR A 292 1.96 15.86 -15.17
C THR A 292 0.51 15.64 -15.55
N LEU A 293 -0.05 14.51 -15.19
CA LEU A 293 -1.47 14.20 -15.24
C LEU A 293 -2.02 14.24 -13.80
N THR A 294 -2.97 15.11 -13.54
CA THR A 294 -3.67 15.21 -12.25
C THR A 294 -5.12 14.81 -12.44
N ILE A 295 -5.62 13.89 -11.62
CA ILE A 295 -7.03 13.51 -11.56
C ILE A 295 -7.55 13.94 -10.20
N HIS A 296 -8.49 14.90 -10.23
CA HIS A 296 -9.05 15.53 -9.04
C HIS A 296 -10.53 15.23 -8.89
N ASN A 297 -10.95 14.98 -7.66
CA ASN A 297 -12.36 14.89 -7.27
C ASN A 297 -12.60 15.55 -5.91
N GLU A 298 -13.78 16.17 -5.77
CA GLU A 298 -14.31 16.57 -4.47
C GLU A 298 -14.76 15.36 -3.66
N GLY A 299 -14.79 15.47 -2.32
CA GLY A 299 -15.28 14.43 -1.43
C GLY A 299 -14.61 14.42 -0.08
N ASN A 300 -14.83 13.37 0.70
CA ASN A 300 -14.21 13.22 2.01
C ASN A 300 -12.69 13.04 1.88
N PRO A 301 -11.90 13.70 2.74
CA PRO A 301 -10.45 13.59 2.70
C PRO A 301 -10.00 12.18 3.10
N ILE A 302 -8.88 11.77 2.53
CA ILE A 302 -8.18 10.56 2.93
C ILE A 302 -7.26 10.90 4.09
N ALA A 303 -7.39 10.18 5.21
CA ALA A 303 -6.55 10.41 6.38
C ALA A 303 -5.04 10.28 6.03
N PRO A 304 -4.16 11.11 6.62
CA PRO A 304 -2.73 11.14 6.27
C PRO A 304 -2.02 9.79 6.41
N ASP A 305 -2.35 9.01 7.43
CA ASP A 305 -1.86 7.64 7.64
C ASP A 305 -2.33 6.68 6.54
N ALA A 306 -3.58 6.81 6.09
CA ALA A 306 -4.13 6.02 5.00
C ALA A 306 -3.52 6.39 3.63
N GLN A 307 -3.12 7.64 3.40
CA GLN A 307 -2.49 8.06 2.13
C GLN A 307 -1.18 7.29 1.86
N SER A 308 -0.41 7.00 2.88
CA SER A 308 0.87 6.26 2.77
C SER A 308 0.72 4.82 2.31
N ILE A 309 -0.46 4.20 2.53
CA ILE A 309 -0.73 2.79 2.25
C ILE A 309 -1.66 2.56 1.05
N LEU A 310 -2.21 3.63 0.44
CA LEU A 310 -3.18 3.53 -0.66
C LEU A 310 -2.68 2.76 -1.89
N PHE A 311 -1.39 2.82 -2.16
CA PHE A 311 -0.77 2.17 -3.32
C PHE A 311 -0.29 0.75 -3.01
N GLN A 312 -0.57 0.21 -1.82
CA GLN A 312 -0.22 -1.15 -1.46
C GLN A 312 -1.23 -2.16 -1.99
N GLN A 313 -0.77 -3.38 -2.27
CA GLN A 313 -1.65 -4.47 -2.72
C GLN A 313 -2.69 -4.81 -1.65
N PHE A 314 -3.93 -5.04 -2.09
CA PHE A 314 -5.02 -5.53 -1.25
C PHE A 314 -5.39 -4.62 -0.07
N ARG A 315 -4.89 -3.38 -0.04
CA ARG A 315 -5.25 -2.40 0.98
C ARG A 315 -6.49 -1.62 0.57
N ARG A 316 -7.37 -1.43 1.55
CA ARG A 316 -8.56 -0.59 1.47
C ARG A 316 -8.61 0.24 2.74
N THR A 317 -9.06 1.48 2.63
CA THR A 317 -9.32 2.29 3.82
C THR A 317 -10.63 1.81 4.48
N ILE A 318 -10.71 1.91 5.80
CA ILE A 318 -11.89 1.48 6.60
C ILE A 318 -13.18 2.13 6.08
N SER A 319 -13.11 3.37 5.60
CA SER A 319 -14.23 4.10 4.98
C SER A 319 -14.69 3.54 3.62
N ALA A 320 -13.97 2.57 3.06
CA ALA A 320 -14.24 1.98 1.74
C ALA A 320 -14.78 0.53 1.81
N GLU A 321 -15.07 0.00 3.01
CA GLU A 321 -15.51 -1.40 3.19
C GLU A 321 -16.81 -1.74 2.46
N ASP A 322 -17.74 -0.79 2.35
CA ASP A 322 -19.02 -0.98 1.66
C ASP A 322 -18.94 -0.86 0.13
N GLN A 323 -17.78 -0.52 -0.46
CA GLN A 323 -17.64 -0.31 -1.89
C GLN A 323 -16.88 -1.46 -2.58
N THR A 324 -17.35 -1.86 -3.77
CA THR A 324 -16.73 -2.95 -4.56
C THR A 324 -15.35 -2.58 -5.09
N GLY A 325 -14.34 -3.44 -4.85
CA GLY A 325 -12.99 -3.29 -5.42
C GLY A 325 -11.91 -4.05 -4.63
N TRP A 326 -10.88 -4.53 -5.30
CA TRP A 326 -9.89 -5.48 -4.76
C TRP A 326 -8.65 -4.82 -4.15
N GLY A 327 -8.58 -3.49 -4.13
CA GLY A 327 -7.36 -2.78 -3.71
C GLY A 327 -6.16 -3.02 -4.63
N LEU A 328 -6.39 -3.42 -5.89
CA LEU A 328 -5.34 -3.66 -6.89
C LEU A 328 -5.16 -2.50 -7.86
N GLY A 329 -6.20 -1.69 -8.10
CA GLY A 329 -6.17 -0.65 -9.13
C GLY A 329 -5.08 0.40 -8.92
N LEU A 330 -4.96 0.94 -7.70
CA LEU A 330 -3.92 1.92 -7.36
C LEU A 330 -2.51 1.31 -7.32
N PHE A 331 -2.38 0.08 -6.83
CA PHE A 331 -1.12 -0.65 -6.87
C PHE A 331 -0.63 -0.86 -8.31
N LEU A 332 -1.51 -1.31 -9.21
CA LEU A 332 -1.17 -1.48 -10.63
C LEU A 332 -0.88 -0.14 -11.31
N ALA A 333 -1.66 0.91 -11.02
CA ALA A 333 -1.38 2.25 -11.54
C ALA A 333 0.02 2.73 -11.14
N LYS A 334 0.40 2.57 -9.87
CA LYS A 334 1.76 2.87 -9.39
C LYS A 334 2.82 2.06 -10.14
N SER A 335 2.65 0.74 -10.23
CA SER A 335 3.61 -0.14 -10.91
C SER A 335 3.78 0.20 -12.40
N ILE A 336 2.70 0.57 -13.09
CA ILE A 336 2.75 1.01 -14.49
C ILE A 336 3.51 2.34 -14.59
N VAL A 337 3.22 3.31 -13.72
CA VAL A 337 3.88 4.62 -13.72
C VAL A 337 5.37 4.48 -13.43
N GLU A 338 5.77 3.67 -12.44
CA GLU A 338 7.16 3.38 -12.11
C GLU A 338 7.90 2.68 -13.26
N ALA A 339 7.26 1.76 -13.97
CA ALA A 339 7.83 1.12 -15.16
C ALA A 339 8.01 2.10 -16.35
N HIS A 340 7.29 3.22 -16.35
CA HIS A 340 7.50 4.37 -17.25
C HIS A 340 8.49 5.40 -16.67
N GLN A 341 9.25 5.04 -15.62
CA GLN A 341 10.20 5.93 -14.91
C GLN A 341 9.53 7.18 -14.33
N GLY A 342 8.23 7.12 -14.11
CA GLY A 342 7.41 8.18 -13.52
C GLY A 342 7.21 8.01 -12.02
N THR A 343 6.44 8.94 -11.46
CA THR A 343 6.02 8.90 -10.06
C THR A 343 4.52 9.17 -9.94
N ILE A 344 3.89 8.57 -8.94
CA ILE A 344 2.49 8.84 -8.59
C ILE A 344 2.40 9.18 -7.11
N VAL A 345 1.67 10.25 -6.81
CA VAL A 345 1.40 10.68 -5.42
C VAL A 345 -0.08 11.00 -5.26
N VAL A 346 -0.53 11.06 -4.02
CA VAL A 346 -1.88 11.49 -3.64
C VAL A 346 -1.77 12.69 -2.72
N GLU A 347 -2.62 13.67 -2.95
CA GLU A 347 -2.83 14.83 -2.08
C GLU A 347 -4.31 14.88 -1.73
N SER A 348 -4.62 14.84 -0.44
CA SER A 348 -6.00 14.87 0.05
C SER A 348 -6.07 15.61 1.37
N THR A 349 -6.84 16.69 1.39
CA THR A 349 -7.04 17.53 2.56
C THR A 349 -8.50 17.93 2.69
N GLU A 350 -8.94 18.24 3.90
CA GLU A 350 -10.31 18.66 4.15
C GLU A 350 -10.67 19.94 3.37
N GLY A 351 -11.79 19.91 2.65
CA GLY A 351 -12.28 21.02 1.84
C GLY A 351 -11.55 21.26 0.51
N GLN A 352 -10.51 20.45 0.21
CA GLN A 352 -9.76 20.54 -1.05
C GLN A 352 -9.97 19.30 -1.95
N GLY A 353 -10.72 18.30 -1.48
CA GLY A 353 -10.90 17.04 -2.19
C GLY A 353 -9.65 16.17 -2.24
N THR A 354 -9.58 15.29 -3.25
CA THR A 354 -8.46 14.36 -3.48
C THR A 354 -7.92 14.51 -4.89
N SER A 355 -6.59 14.61 -4.99
CA SER A 355 -5.85 14.69 -6.26
C SER A 355 -4.86 13.53 -6.35
N PHE A 356 -4.95 12.72 -7.39
CA PHE A 356 -3.90 11.79 -7.79
C PHE A 356 -3.04 12.46 -8.86
N ILE A 357 -1.73 12.56 -8.60
CA ILE A 357 -0.78 13.28 -9.43
C ILE A 357 0.23 12.29 -10.00
N VAL A 358 0.21 12.08 -11.30
CA VAL A 358 1.14 11.23 -12.06
C VAL A 358 2.12 12.12 -12.80
N LYS A 359 3.42 11.88 -12.64
CA LYS A 359 4.50 12.58 -13.36
C LYS A 359 5.24 11.58 -14.22
N LEU A 360 5.31 11.84 -15.52
CA LEU A 360 6.00 11.00 -16.50
C LEU A 360 7.14 11.82 -17.14
N PRO A 361 8.36 11.27 -17.24
CA PRO A 361 9.47 11.96 -17.88
C PRO A 361 9.23 12.09 -19.40
N LYS A 362 9.66 13.21 -19.98
CA LYS A 362 9.76 13.35 -21.43
C LYS A 362 11.05 12.66 -21.87
N ILE A 363 10.95 11.52 -22.52
CA ILE A 363 12.08 10.73 -23.02
C ILE A 363 12.23 10.98 -24.52
#